data_553a872b402c46122d5bd0fe20ba70c6
#
_entry.id   553a872b402c46122d5bd0fe20ba70c6
#
_cell.length_a   1.000
_cell.length_b   1.000
_cell.length_c   1.000
_cell.angle_alpha   90.00
_cell.angle_beta   90.00
_cell.angle_gamma   90.00
#
_symmetry.space_group_name_H-M   'P 1'
#
loop_
_entity.id
_entity.type
_entity.pdbx_description
1 polymer ?
#
loop_
_entity_poly.entity_id
_entity_poly.type
_entity_poly.pdbx_seq_one_letter_code
_entity_poly.pdbx_strand_id
1 'polypeptide(L)'
;MIKEVIFDIDDTLYDYEVGHAQGMKKMGEYAQRELGVDAGEFQEAYQRLNREITERLGRDDAAIHSRSIRLQNLLEQLQKPLFPHLNRLYHAYWDTLLEISAPEPGSLEAVKRLSENGISIGIGTDMTVRMQYEKLERFGFAPYVKHIVTSQEAGHEKPHPEFMALCVRKASCAPEECVFVGDTFKKDVLGALDAGMHAVWYNAKGKALPENMDLTGKEYREIHHFDELAPYILSLA
;
A
#
# COMPACT_ATOMS: atom_id res chain seq x y z
N MET A 1 27.30 0.13 -0.02
CA MET A 1 26.78 0.47 -1.37
C MET A 1 25.37 -0.10 -1.49
N ILE A 2 24.39 0.75 -1.76
CA ILE A 2 22.99 0.32 -1.91
C ILE A 2 22.81 -0.43 -3.23
N LYS A 3 22.15 -1.57 -3.17
CA LYS A 3 21.86 -2.45 -4.33
C LYS A 3 20.37 -2.56 -4.62
N GLU A 4 19.53 -2.35 -3.61
CA GLU A 4 18.09 -2.54 -3.70
C GLU A 4 17.34 -1.37 -3.05
N VAL A 5 16.27 -0.92 -3.70
CA VAL A 5 15.27 -0.03 -3.08
C VAL A 5 13.92 -0.71 -3.13
N ILE A 6 13.30 -0.88 -1.97
CA ILE A 6 11.99 -1.51 -1.78
C ILE A 6 10.98 -0.42 -1.46
N PHE A 7 9.92 -0.33 -2.23
CA PHE A 7 8.86 0.67 -2.05
C PHE A 7 7.59 0.05 -1.48
N ASP A 8 6.94 0.75 -0.56
CA ASP A 8 5.50 0.60 -0.37
C ASP A 8 4.74 1.19 -1.57
N ILE A 9 3.45 0.89 -1.70
CA ILE A 9 2.63 1.35 -2.82
C ILE A 9 1.63 2.42 -2.38
N ASP A 10 0.70 2.06 -1.48
CA ASP A 10 -0.45 2.91 -1.11
C ASP A 10 0.01 4.13 -0.29
N ASP A 11 -0.35 5.34 -0.68
CA ASP A 11 0.11 6.64 -0.12
C ASP A 11 1.64 6.86 -0.19
N THR A 12 2.35 6.00 -0.94
CA THR A 12 3.78 6.15 -1.23
C THR A 12 4.00 6.38 -2.72
N LEU A 13 3.73 5.41 -3.58
CA LEU A 13 3.92 5.56 -5.03
C LEU A 13 2.76 6.27 -5.73
N TYR A 14 1.59 6.31 -5.12
CA TYR A 14 0.41 7.05 -5.58
C TYR A 14 -0.46 7.46 -4.39
N ASP A 15 -1.29 8.52 -4.55
CA ASP A 15 -2.25 8.97 -3.53
C ASP A 15 -3.48 8.04 -3.52
N TYR A 16 -3.56 7.20 -2.48
CA TYR A 16 -4.69 6.29 -2.28
C TYR A 16 -5.98 7.02 -1.86
N GLU A 17 -5.87 8.09 -1.07
CA GLU A 17 -7.04 8.73 -0.44
C GLU A 17 -8.03 9.29 -1.47
N VAL A 18 -7.53 9.94 -2.51
CA VAL A 18 -8.38 10.55 -3.55
C VAL A 18 -9.14 9.45 -4.31
N GLY A 19 -8.44 8.41 -4.77
CA GLY A 19 -9.06 7.31 -5.48
C GLY A 19 -10.05 6.53 -4.62
N HIS A 20 -9.69 6.30 -3.33
CA HIS A 20 -10.56 5.65 -2.36
C HIS A 20 -11.88 6.39 -2.14
N ALA A 21 -11.83 7.70 -1.93
CA ALA A 21 -13.03 8.51 -1.72
C ALA A 21 -13.99 8.43 -2.92
N GLN A 22 -13.47 8.50 -4.15
CA GLN A 22 -14.28 8.41 -5.36
C GLN A 22 -14.80 6.99 -5.60
N GLY A 23 -14.00 5.95 -5.35
CA GLY A 23 -14.44 4.56 -5.41
C GLY A 23 -15.59 4.26 -4.43
N MET A 24 -15.48 4.76 -3.18
CA MET A 24 -16.55 4.65 -2.17
C MET A 24 -17.82 5.38 -2.62
N LYS A 25 -17.70 6.60 -3.16
CA LYS A 25 -18.82 7.34 -3.72
C LYS A 25 -19.51 6.54 -4.83
N LYS A 26 -18.72 5.95 -5.74
CA LYS A 26 -19.24 5.17 -6.86
C LYS A 26 -19.99 3.92 -6.43
N MET A 27 -19.51 3.23 -5.39
CA MET A 27 -20.24 2.12 -4.77
C MET A 27 -21.56 2.57 -4.17
N GLY A 28 -21.60 3.71 -3.46
CA GLY A 28 -22.82 4.28 -2.91
C GLY A 28 -23.86 4.62 -3.98
N GLU A 29 -23.44 5.25 -5.08
CA GLU A 29 -24.30 5.55 -6.25
C GLU A 29 -24.88 4.27 -6.86
N TYR A 30 -24.05 3.22 -6.96
CA TYR A 30 -24.51 1.90 -7.41
C TYR A 30 -25.56 1.30 -6.45
N ALA A 31 -25.28 1.33 -5.14
CA ALA A 31 -26.19 0.80 -4.13
C ALA A 31 -27.55 1.50 -4.14
N GLN A 32 -27.55 2.81 -4.28
CA GLN A 32 -28.81 3.59 -4.37
C GLN A 32 -29.61 3.22 -5.61
N ARG A 33 -28.98 3.14 -6.76
CA ARG A 33 -29.66 2.88 -8.04
C ARG A 33 -30.12 1.44 -8.18
N GLU A 34 -29.28 0.47 -7.84
CA GLU A 34 -29.50 -0.95 -8.16
C GLU A 34 -30.02 -1.77 -6.97
N LEU A 35 -29.75 -1.35 -5.75
CA LEU A 35 -30.14 -2.07 -4.53
C LEU A 35 -31.22 -1.35 -3.72
N GLY A 36 -31.53 -0.09 -4.05
CA GLY A 36 -32.48 0.74 -3.30
C GLY A 36 -32.00 1.02 -1.86
N VAL A 37 -30.70 1.10 -1.65
CA VAL A 37 -30.08 1.45 -0.37
C VAL A 37 -29.52 2.86 -0.49
N ASP A 38 -29.82 3.73 0.47
CA ASP A 38 -29.28 5.10 0.47
C ASP A 38 -27.75 5.08 0.46
N ALA A 39 -27.13 5.98 -0.30
CA ALA A 39 -25.67 5.98 -0.49
C ALA A 39 -24.90 6.24 0.81
N GLY A 40 -25.43 7.10 1.69
CA GLY A 40 -24.84 7.38 3.01
C GLY A 40 -24.96 6.17 3.95
N GLU A 41 -26.16 5.58 4.01
CA GLU A 41 -26.41 4.36 4.78
C GLU A 41 -25.49 3.21 4.34
N PHE A 42 -25.33 3.02 3.03
CA PHE A 42 -24.41 2.02 2.48
C PHE A 42 -22.96 2.26 2.93
N GLN A 43 -22.49 3.49 2.87
CA GLN A 43 -21.11 3.83 3.27
C GLN A 43 -20.88 3.65 4.77
N GLU A 44 -21.82 4.06 5.59
CA GLU A 44 -21.75 3.86 7.05
C GLU A 44 -21.74 2.37 7.43
N ALA A 45 -22.61 1.58 6.79
CA ALA A 45 -22.65 0.14 6.97
C ALA A 45 -21.34 -0.54 6.54
N TYR A 46 -20.78 -0.12 5.40
CA TYR A 46 -19.47 -0.60 4.92
C TYR A 46 -18.35 -0.29 5.91
N GLN A 47 -18.28 0.93 6.44
CA GLN A 47 -17.26 1.32 7.41
C GLN A 47 -17.40 0.56 8.74
N ARG A 48 -18.62 0.38 9.24
CA ARG A 48 -18.89 -0.41 10.44
C ARG A 48 -18.42 -1.86 10.25
N LEU A 49 -18.81 -2.48 9.16
CA LEU A 49 -18.43 -3.85 8.83
C LEU A 49 -16.92 -4.02 8.64
N ASN A 50 -16.24 -3.00 8.07
CA ASN A 50 -14.79 -3.03 7.95
C ASN A 50 -14.10 -3.15 9.31
N ARG A 51 -14.60 -2.43 10.34
CA ARG A 51 -14.08 -2.55 11.71
C ARG A 51 -14.35 -3.94 12.29
N GLU A 52 -15.58 -4.44 12.16
CA GLU A 52 -15.97 -5.77 12.64
C GLU A 52 -15.15 -6.91 12.03
N ILE A 53 -14.89 -6.85 10.72
CA ILE A 53 -14.05 -7.83 10.03
C ILE A 53 -12.60 -7.74 10.51
N THR A 54 -12.06 -6.54 10.66
CA THR A 54 -10.69 -6.34 11.15
C THR A 54 -10.52 -6.85 12.59
N GLU A 55 -11.52 -6.64 13.44
CA GLU A 55 -11.52 -7.17 14.81
C GLU A 55 -11.60 -8.70 14.84
N ARG A 56 -12.42 -9.30 13.97
CA ARG A 56 -12.61 -10.74 13.89
C ARG A 56 -11.39 -11.48 13.33
N LEU A 57 -10.75 -10.95 12.29
CA LEU A 57 -9.62 -11.58 11.62
C LEU A 57 -8.27 -11.26 12.28
N GLY A 58 -8.22 -10.16 13.05
CA GLY A 58 -6.97 -9.60 13.53
C GLY A 58 -6.32 -8.67 12.49
N ARG A 59 -5.34 -7.88 12.96
CA ARG A 59 -4.73 -6.84 12.12
C ARG A 59 -3.54 -7.34 11.29
N ASP A 60 -3.18 -8.60 11.46
CA ASP A 60 -2.02 -9.21 10.81
C ASP A 60 -2.41 -10.17 9.68
N ASP A 61 -3.70 -10.25 9.34
CA ASP A 61 -4.21 -11.10 8.26
C ASP A 61 -4.54 -10.25 7.02
N ALA A 62 -3.91 -10.54 5.90
CA ALA A 62 -4.16 -9.84 4.63
C ALA A 62 -5.62 -9.90 4.14
N ALA A 63 -6.44 -10.84 4.66
CA ALA A 63 -7.86 -10.91 4.35
C ALA A 63 -8.63 -9.67 4.83
N ILE A 64 -8.09 -8.89 5.78
CA ILE A 64 -8.66 -7.59 6.17
C ILE A 64 -8.70 -6.59 5.00
N HIS A 65 -7.87 -6.76 4.00
CA HIS A 65 -7.85 -5.93 2.79
C HIS A 65 -8.80 -6.43 1.70
N SER A 66 -9.37 -7.63 1.86
CA SER A 66 -10.27 -8.21 0.85
C SER A 66 -11.60 -7.45 0.78
N ARG A 67 -11.73 -6.63 -0.25
CA ARG A 67 -12.98 -5.91 -0.51
C ARG A 67 -14.14 -6.85 -0.83
N SER A 68 -13.84 -7.98 -1.45
CA SER A 68 -14.88 -9.00 -1.73
C SER A 68 -15.49 -9.58 -0.47
N ILE A 69 -14.68 -9.87 0.57
CA ILE A 69 -15.19 -10.34 1.87
C ILE A 69 -16.09 -9.27 2.49
N ARG A 70 -15.70 -8.00 2.46
CA ARG A 70 -16.50 -6.90 3.00
C ARG A 70 -17.81 -6.75 2.24
N LEU A 71 -17.78 -6.78 0.91
CA LEU A 71 -18.97 -6.63 0.07
C LEU A 71 -19.92 -7.82 0.22
N GLN A 72 -19.41 -9.06 0.34
CA GLN A 72 -20.22 -10.22 0.61
C GLN A 72 -20.99 -10.03 1.92
N ASN A 73 -20.28 -9.80 3.03
CA ASN A 73 -20.89 -9.63 4.34
C ASN A 73 -21.88 -8.44 4.37
N LEU A 74 -21.56 -7.35 3.66
CA LEU A 74 -22.43 -6.18 3.58
C LEU A 74 -23.76 -6.49 2.88
N LEU A 75 -23.69 -7.15 1.73
CA LEU A 75 -24.90 -7.54 0.99
C LEU A 75 -25.77 -8.51 1.81
N GLU A 76 -25.16 -9.46 2.53
CA GLU A 76 -25.85 -10.38 3.43
C GLU A 76 -26.53 -9.63 4.59
N GLN A 77 -25.86 -8.69 5.26
CA GLN A 77 -26.44 -7.87 6.34
C GLN A 77 -27.59 -7.00 5.83
N LEU A 78 -27.47 -6.45 4.63
CA LEU A 78 -28.51 -5.63 4.00
C LEU A 78 -29.63 -6.47 3.37
N GLN A 79 -29.55 -7.79 3.46
CA GLN A 79 -30.50 -8.73 2.84
C GLN A 79 -30.68 -8.47 1.33
N LYS A 80 -29.56 -8.16 0.64
CA LYS A 80 -29.54 -7.93 -0.80
C LYS A 80 -28.91 -9.12 -1.53
N PRO A 81 -29.29 -9.36 -2.80
CA PRO A 81 -28.73 -10.45 -3.59
C PRO A 81 -27.20 -10.31 -3.74
N LEU A 82 -26.47 -11.42 -3.57
CA LEU A 82 -25.01 -11.43 -3.78
C LEU A 82 -24.67 -11.29 -5.27
N PHE A 83 -25.40 -11.98 -6.12
CA PHE A 83 -25.16 -12.00 -7.56
C PHE A 83 -26.19 -11.16 -8.33
N PRO A 84 -25.75 -10.34 -9.30
CA PRO A 84 -24.37 -10.08 -9.73
C PRO A 84 -23.70 -8.94 -8.96
N HIS A 85 -24.28 -8.46 -7.85
CA HIS A 85 -24.00 -7.17 -7.22
C HIS A 85 -22.61 -7.09 -6.58
N LEU A 86 -22.08 -8.19 -6.00
CA LEU A 86 -20.74 -8.20 -5.41
C LEU A 86 -19.69 -7.76 -6.43
N ASN A 87 -19.64 -8.43 -7.57
CA ASN A 87 -18.63 -8.10 -8.60
C ASN A 87 -18.82 -6.70 -9.18
N ARG A 88 -20.08 -6.27 -9.38
CA ARG A 88 -20.35 -4.91 -9.89
C ARG A 88 -19.92 -3.82 -8.91
N LEU A 89 -20.15 -4.00 -7.61
CA LEU A 89 -19.66 -3.11 -6.56
C LEU A 89 -18.13 -3.12 -6.48
N TYR A 90 -17.52 -4.30 -6.59
CA TYR A 90 -16.08 -4.47 -6.61
C TYR A 90 -15.44 -3.68 -7.76
N HIS A 91 -15.95 -3.85 -8.97
CA HIS A 91 -15.49 -3.11 -10.14
C HIS A 91 -15.80 -1.61 -10.05
N ALA A 92 -17.01 -1.23 -9.58
CA ALA A 92 -17.34 0.18 -9.37
C ALA A 92 -16.33 0.90 -8.46
N TYR A 93 -15.76 0.19 -7.47
CA TYR A 93 -14.72 0.74 -6.62
C TYR A 93 -13.35 0.77 -7.31
N TRP A 94 -12.85 -0.40 -7.72
CA TRP A 94 -11.48 -0.53 -8.17
C TRP A 94 -11.21 0.14 -9.51
N ASP A 95 -12.14 0.03 -10.46
CA ASP A 95 -12.01 0.68 -11.76
C ASP A 95 -11.97 2.21 -11.59
N THR A 96 -12.84 2.75 -10.71
CA THR A 96 -12.84 4.18 -10.39
C THR A 96 -11.53 4.61 -9.71
N LEU A 97 -11.04 3.84 -8.72
CA LEU A 97 -9.78 4.15 -8.06
C LEU A 97 -8.63 4.19 -9.06
N LEU A 98 -8.49 3.15 -9.87
CA LEU A 98 -7.41 3.04 -10.85
C LEU A 98 -7.51 4.07 -11.99
N GLU A 99 -8.72 4.54 -12.33
CA GLU A 99 -8.93 5.57 -13.35
C GLU A 99 -8.55 6.97 -12.86
N ILE A 100 -8.87 7.27 -11.61
CA ILE A 100 -8.72 8.62 -11.05
C ILE A 100 -7.34 8.84 -10.45
N SER A 101 -6.76 7.79 -9.84
CA SER A 101 -5.43 7.91 -9.21
C SER A 101 -4.32 8.04 -10.26
N ALA A 102 -3.28 8.76 -9.86
CA ALA A 102 -2.06 8.93 -10.63
C ALA A 102 -0.84 8.67 -9.72
N PRO A 103 0.32 8.36 -10.29
CA PRO A 103 1.56 8.32 -9.52
C PRO A 103 1.80 9.60 -8.74
N GLU A 104 2.38 9.47 -7.56
CA GLU A 104 2.89 10.64 -6.83
C GLU A 104 3.87 11.42 -7.69
N PRO A 105 3.82 12.76 -7.66
CA PRO A 105 4.71 13.59 -8.46
C PRO A 105 6.19 13.20 -8.26
N GLY A 106 6.89 12.90 -9.36
CA GLY A 106 8.30 12.51 -9.34
C GLY A 106 8.58 11.04 -8.97
N SER A 107 7.58 10.26 -8.52
CA SER A 107 7.81 8.88 -8.08
C SER A 107 8.27 7.96 -9.21
N LEU A 108 7.65 8.05 -10.37
CA LEU A 108 7.99 7.24 -11.55
C LEU A 108 9.38 7.61 -12.09
N GLU A 109 9.71 8.91 -12.12
CA GLU A 109 11.02 9.41 -12.50
C GLU A 109 12.12 8.95 -11.54
N ALA A 110 11.85 8.97 -10.23
CA ALA A 110 12.79 8.49 -9.23
C ALA A 110 13.07 7.00 -9.37
N VAL A 111 12.01 6.17 -9.51
CA VAL A 111 12.12 4.72 -9.72
C VAL A 111 12.91 4.42 -11.01
N LYS A 112 12.57 5.09 -12.11
CA LYS A 112 13.26 4.95 -13.38
C LYS A 112 14.74 5.30 -13.24
N ARG A 113 15.07 6.45 -12.64
CA ARG A 113 16.45 6.92 -12.45
C ARG A 113 17.27 5.95 -11.61
N LEU A 114 16.71 5.40 -10.53
CA LEU A 114 17.37 4.40 -9.70
C LEU A 114 17.67 3.14 -10.52
N SER A 115 16.69 2.63 -11.25
CA SER A 115 16.83 1.44 -12.10
C SER A 115 17.88 1.63 -13.20
N GLU A 116 17.93 2.79 -13.86
CA GLU A 116 18.94 3.15 -14.89
C GLU A 116 20.36 3.25 -14.32
N ASN A 117 20.49 3.51 -13.01
CA ASN A 117 21.78 3.51 -12.30
C ASN A 117 22.14 2.16 -11.67
N GLY A 118 21.44 1.07 -12.06
CA GLY A 118 21.77 -0.29 -11.64
C GLY A 118 21.24 -0.68 -10.27
N ILE A 119 20.39 0.14 -9.63
CA ILE A 119 19.71 -0.19 -8.39
C ILE A 119 18.50 -1.06 -8.72
N SER A 120 18.38 -2.21 -8.08
CA SER A 120 17.21 -3.08 -8.20
C SER A 120 16.00 -2.48 -7.49
N ILE A 121 14.81 -2.67 -8.02
CA ILE A 121 13.56 -2.13 -7.48
C ILE A 121 12.65 -3.28 -7.03
N GLY A 122 12.39 -3.32 -5.73
CA GLY A 122 11.43 -4.22 -5.11
C GLY A 122 10.18 -3.49 -4.62
N ILE A 123 9.15 -4.26 -4.30
CA ILE A 123 7.93 -3.79 -3.64
C ILE A 123 7.71 -4.56 -2.35
N GLY A 124 7.34 -3.84 -1.28
CA GLY A 124 6.95 -4.42 0.01
C GLY A 124 5.68 -3.75 0.53
N THR A 125 4.51 -4.38 0.39
CA THR A 125 3.22 -3.71 0.58
C THR A 125 2.19 -4.57 1.31
N ASP A 126 1.39 -3.95 2.18
CA ASP A 126 0.26 -4.60 2.82
C ASP A 126 -0.90 -4.64 1.83
N MET A 127 -1.29 -5.81 1.36
CA MET A 127 -2.47 -5.99 0.48
C MET A 127 -2.51 -7.40 -0.11
N THR A 128 -3.58 -7.67 -0.88
CA THR A 128 -3.69 -8.87 -1.72
C THR A 128 -2.88 -8.72 -3.02
N VAL A 129 -2.26 -9.80 -3.43
CA VAL A 129 -1.32 -9.84 -4.57
C VAL A 129 -1.91 -9.21 -5.84
N ARG A 130 -3.09 -9.66 -6.25
CA ARG A 130 -3.67 -9.26 -7.53
C ARG A 130 -3.80 -7.75 -7.70
N MET A 131 -4.34 -7.06 -6.69
CA MET A 131 -4.57 -5.62 -6.78
C MET A 131 -3.28 -4.81 -6.85
N GLN A 132 -2.22 -5.27 -6.19
CA GLN A 132 -0.94 -4.58 -6.26
C GLN A 132 -0.30 -4.70 -7.65
N TYR A 133 -0.44 -5.83 -8.32
CA TYR A 133 -0.03 -5.95 -9.72
C TYR A 133 -0.80 -5.01 -10.63
N GLU A 134 -2.15 -4.96 -10.52
CA GLU A 134 -2.99 -4.06 -11.32
C GLU A 134 -2.62 -2.57 -11.12
N LYS A 135 -2.30 -2.15 -9.89
CA LYS A 135 -1.81 -0.80 -9.60
C LYS A 135 -0.47 -0.51 -10.27
N LEU A 136 0.51 -1.40 -10.10
CA LEU A 136 1.85 -1.22 -10.67
C LEU A 136 1.83 -1.15 -12.21
N GLU A 137 1.00 -1.98 -12.86
CA GLU A 137 0.80 -1.94 -14.31
C GLU A 137 0.12 -0.63 -14.72
N ARG A 138 -0.97 -0.26 -14.05
CA ARG A 138 -1.75 0.94 -14.37
C ARG A 138 -0.95 2.23 -14.21
N PHE A 139 -0.11 2.31 -13.17
CA PHE A 139 0.67 3.50 -12.86
C PHE A 139 2.06 3.53 -13.53
N GLY A 140 2.41 2.49 -14.32
CA GLY A 140 3.62 2.47 -15.13
C GLY A 140 4.89 2.02 -14.41
N PHE A 141 4.80 1.49 -13.19
CA PHE A 141 5.96 1.00 -12.44
C PHE A 141 6.41 -0.41 -12.85
N ALA A 142 5.53 -1.21 -13.45
CA ALA A 142 5.77 -2.61 -13.79
C ALA A 142 7.09 -2.89 -14.55
N PRO A 143 7.55 -2.06 -15.51
CA PRO A 143 8.81 -2.32 -16.22
C PRO A 143 10.06 -2.30 -15.35
N TYR A 144 10.02 -1.66 -14.18
CA TYR A 144 11.16 -1.45 -13.30
C TYR A 144 11.22 -2.46 -12.14
N VAL A 145 10.05 -2.97 -11.72
CA VAL A 145 9.92 -3.85 -10.54
C VAL A 145 10.45 -5.24 -10.82
N LYS A 146 11.37 -5.72 -9.99
CA LYS A 146 11.99 -7.06 -10.09
C LYS A 146 11.26 -8.10 -9.25
N HIS A 147 10.78 -7.72 -8.08
CA HIS A 147 10.05 -8.62 -7.18
C HIS A 147 9.04 -7.83 -6.33
N ILE A 148 8.06 -8.55 -5.82
CA ILE A 148 7.01 -8.01 -4.97
C ILE A 148 6.86 -8.92 -3.76
N VAL A 149 6.74 -8.32 -2.58
CA VAL A 149 6.28 -8.95 -1.34
C VAL A 149 4.98 -8.30 -0.95
N THR A 150 3.96 -9.11 -0.73
CA THR A 150 2.67 -8.65 -0.20
C THR A 150 2.42 -9.29 1.16
N SER A 151 1.60 -8.66 2.01
CA SER A 151 1.19 -9.30 3.28
C SER A 151 0.44 -10.60 3.05
N GLN A 152 -0.26 -10.75 1.92
CA GLN A 152 -0.90 -12.01 1.56
C GLN A 152 0.12 -13.13 1.29
N GLU A 153 1.27 -12.84 0.68
CA GLU A 153 2.34 -13.82 0.47
C GLU A 153 3.12 -14.09 1.75
N ALA A 154 3.43 -13.03 2.51
CA ALA A 154 4.21 -13.14 3.75
C ALA A 154 3.45 -13.83 4.89
N GLY A 155 2.11 -13.82 4.83
CA GLY A 155 1.25 -14.28 5.92
C GLY A 155 1.16 -13.29 7.09
N HIS A 156 1.79 -12.13 6.97
CA HIS A 156 1.90 -11.09 8.00
C HIS A 156 1.90 -9.70 7.37
N GLU A 157 1.33 -8.73 8.10
CA GLU A 157 1.40 -7.30 7.77
C GLU A 157 2.75 -6.69 8.21
N LYS A 158 3.16 -5.60 7.55
CA LYS A 158 4.23 -4.74 8.06
C LYS A 158 3.87 -4.19 9.46
N PRO A 159 4.78 -4.08 10.40
CA PRO A 159 6.22 -4.30 10.33
C PRO A 159 6.67 -5.69 10.80
N HIS A 160 5.87 -6.74 10.64
CA HIS A 160 6.21 -8.07 11.13
C HIS A 160 7.59 -8.53 10.63
N PRO A 161 8.47 -9.10 11.48
CA PRO A 161 9.83 -9.49 11.08
C PRO A 161 9.89 -10.45 9.90
N GLU A 162 8.92 -11.37 9.78
CA GLU A 162 8.86 -12.33 8.67
C GLU A 162 8.56 -11.65 7.33
N PHE A 163 7.72 -10.59 7.33
CA PHE A 163 7.48 -9.77 6.15
C PHE A 163 8.78 -9.09 5.69
N MET A 164 9.47 -8.40 6.61
CA MET A 164 10.72 -7.70 6.30
C MET A 164 11.84 -8.67 5.88
N ALA A 165 11.94 -9.82 6.54
CA ALA A 165 12.89 -10.86 6.16
C ALA A 165 12.60 -11.45 4.76
N LEU A 166 11.31 -11.53 4.35
CA LEU A 166 10.96 -11.95 2.99
C LEU A 166 11.39 -10.90 1.96
N CYS A 167 11.25 -9.61 2.27
CA CYS A 167 11.76 -8.53 1.43
C CYS A 167 13.27 -8.67 1.19
N VAL A 168 14.05 -8.81 2.26
CA VAL A 168 15.51 -8.99 2.18
C VAL A 168 15.88 -10.26 1.40
N ARG A 169 15.19 -11.38 1.63
CA ARG A 169 15.46 -12.61 0.87
C ARG A 169 15.25 -12.45 -0.63
N LYS A 170 14.15 -11.74 -1.03
CA LYS A 170 13.86 -11.51 -2.46
C LYS A 170 14.81 -10.50 -3.10
N ALA A 171 15.28 -9.51 -2.34
CA ALA A 171 16.32 -8.57 -2.76
C ALA A 171 17.65 -9.28 -3.09
N SER A 172 17.90 -10.46 -2.50
CA SER A 172 19.12 -11.25 -2.74
C SER A 172 20.42 -10.48 -2.44
N CYS A 173 20.39 -9.55 -1.49
CA CYS A 173 21.53 -8.80 -0.98
C CYS A 173 21.45 -8.67 0.54
N ALA A 174 22.48 -8.11 1.16
CA ALA A 174 22.48 -7.91 2.61
C ALA A 174 21.49 -6.82 3.04
N PRO A 175 20.89 -6.91 4.24
CA PRO A 175 19.94 -5.88 4.71
C PRO A 175 20.50 -4.45 4.61
N GLU A 176 21.74 -4.24 4.98
CA GLU A 176 22.45 -2.95 4.91
C GLU A 176 22.71 -2.46 3.48
N GLU A 177 22.43 -3.27 2.47
CA GLU A 177 22.47 -2.89 1.06
C GLU A 177 21.06 -2.57 0.51
N CYS A 178 20.02 -2.68 1.37
CA CYS A 178 18.64 -2.39 1.05
C CYS A 178 18.19 -1.07 1.67
N VAL A 179 17.33 -0.34 0.95
CA VAL A 179 16.59 0.82 1.47
C VAL A 179 15.10 0.54 1.33
N PHE A 180 14.34 0.71 2.40
CA PHE A 180 12.88 0.68 2.34
C PHE A 180 12.33 2.11 2.32
N VAL A 181 11.40 2.39 1.40
CA VAL A 181 10.76 3.69 1.22
C VAL A 181 9.27 3.55 1.44
N GLY A 182 8.69 4.30 2.39
CA GLY A 182 7.26 4.25 2.65
C GLY A 182 6.76 5.43 3.46
N ASP A 183 5.42 5.60 3.52
CA ASP A 183 4.75 6.73 4.17
C ASP A 183 4.38 6.48 5.63
N THR A 184 4.27 5.23 6.02
CA THR A 184 3.82 4.85 7.38
C THR A 184 5.01 4.58 8.28
N PHE A 185 5.38 5.57 9.11
CA PHE A 185 6.59 5.53 9.93
C PHE A 185 6.78 4.23 10.71
N LYS A 186 5.73 3.77 11.41
CA LYS A 186 5.81 2.53 12.21
C LYS A 186 5.95 1.27 11.37
N LYS A 187 5.25 1.19 10.24
CA LYS A 187 5.23 0.01 9.38
C LYS A 187 6.47 -0.09 8.51
N ASP A 188 6.80 1.01 7.83
CA ASP A 188 7.83 1.03 6.79
C ASP A 188 9.19 1.40 7.37
N VAL A 189 9.27 2.52 8.11
CA VAL A 189 10.55 3.03 8.60
C VAL A 189 11.08 2.19 9.75
N LEU A 190 10.31 2.02 10.83
CA LEU A 190 10.78 1.22 11.95
C LEU A 190 10.93 -0.25 11.58
N GLY A 191 10.00 -0.81 10.78
CA GLY A 191 10.11 -2.18 10.32
C GLY A 191 11.39 -2.44 9.54
N ALA A 192 11.77 -1.53 8.64
CA ALA A 192 13.01 -1.62 7.89
C ALA A 192 14.26 -1.52 8.78
N LEU A 193 14.30 -0.53 9.67
CA LEU A 193 15.42 -0.35 10.60
C LEU A 193 15.60 -1.54 11.53
N ASP A 194 14.51 -2.11 12.04
CA ASP A 194 14.53 -3.30 12.89
C ASP A 194 15.00 -4.58 12.14
N ALA A 195 14.85 -4.57 10.81
CA ALA A 195 15.37 -5.61 9.93
C ALA A 195 16.81 -5.36 9.43
N GLY A 196 17.47 -4.29 9.88
CA GLY A 196 18.83 -3.92 9.49
C GLY A 196 18.96 -3.21 8.14
N MET A 197 17.85 -2.81 7.54
CA MET A 197 17.83 -2.02 6.31
C MET A 197 17.98 -0.53 6.60
N HIS A 198 18.35 0.26 5.61
CA HIS A 198 18.14 1.69 5.63
C HIS A 198 16.66 2.02 5.40
N ALA A 199 16.23 3.19 5.87
CA ALA A 199 14.85 3.62 5.72
C ALA A 199 14.74 5.07 5.21
N VAL A 200 13.78 5.29 4.32
CA VAL A 200 13.36 6.61 3.88
C VAL A 200 11.88 6.78 4.20
N TRP A 201 11.58 7.78 5.01
CA TRP A 201 10.21 8.18 5.28
C TRP A 201 9.72 9.18 4.24
N TYR A 202 8.79 8.74 3.40
CA TYR A 202 8.07 9.63 2.49
C TYR A 202 6.96 10.34 3.25
N ASN A 203 7.18 11.59 3.61
CA ASN A 203 6.29 12.39 4.45
C ASN A 203 5.75 13.63 3.70
N ALA A 204 5.13 13.42 2.53
CA ALA A 204 4.57 14.51 1.73
C ALA A 204 3.52 15.35 2.47
N LYS A 205 2.79 14.73 3.41
CA LYS A 205 1.72 15.38 4.18
C LYS A 205 2.22 16.09 5.46
N GLY A 206 3.53 16.07 5.75
CA GLY A 206 4.10 16.69 6.95
C GLY A 206 3.56 16.11 8.26
N LYS A 207 3.34 14.79 8.31
CA LYS A 207 2.87 14.10 9.51
C LYS A 207 3.89 14.26 10.64
N ALA A 208 3.43 14.54 11.86
CA ALA A 208 4.31 14.48 13.02
C ALA A 208 4.76 13.06 13.30
N LEU A 209 5.96 12.91 13.86
CA LEU A 209 6.43 11.62 14.37
C LEU A 209 5.44 11.10 15.41
N PRO A 210 5.10 9.80 15.38
CA PRO A 210 4.27 9.21 16.41
C PRO A 210 4.93 9.32 17.78
N GLU A 211 4.14 9.61 18.81
CA GLU A 211 4.63 9.76 20.17
C GLU A 211 5.17 8.44 20.75
N ASN A 212 6.09 8.55 21.70
CA ASN A 212 6.64 7.43 22.49
C ASN A 212 7.38 6.35 21.67
N MET A 213 8.08 6.73 20.59
CA MET A 213 8.95 5.81 19.85
C MET A 213 10.39 5.88 20.36
N ASP A 214 10.99 4.72 20.54
CA ASP A 214 12.43 4.61 20.80
C ASP A 214 13.18 4.63 19.46
N LEU A 215 13.83 5.76 19.20
CA LEU A 215 14.67 6.00 18.03
C LEU A 215 16.16 5.98 18.37
N THR A 216 16.53 5.50 19.55
CA THR A 216 17.92 5.47 20.01
C THR A 216 18.76 4.62 19.05
N GLY A 217 19.77 5.23 18.41
CA GLY A 217 20.64 4.56 17.47
C GLY A 217 20.00 4.21 16.12
N LYS A 218 18.79 4.71 15.82
CA LYS A 218 18.11 4.51 14.54
C LYS A 218 18.19 5.75 13.70
N GLU A 219 18.77 5.62 12.52
CA GLU A 219 18.90 6.70 11.55
C GLU A 219 18.02 6.43 10.33
N TYR A 220 17.26 7.41 9.90
CA TYR A 220 16.42 7.37 8.71
C TYR A 220 16.52 8.70 7.96
N ARG A 221 16.15 8.70 6.68
CA ARG A 221 15.98 9.92 5.90
C ARG A 221 14.50 10.25 5.77
N GLU A 222 14.12 11.49 6.06
CA GLU A 222 12.82 12.03 5.70
C GLU A 222 12.90 12.80 4.39
N ILE A 223 11.94 12.58 3.50
CA ILE A 223 11.75 13.33 2.26
C ILE A 223 10.29 13.75 2.14
N HIS A 224 10.05 14.90 1.53
CA HIS A 224 8.72 15.42 1.26
C HIS A 224 8.35 15.36 -0.24
N HIS A 225 9.35 15.22 -1.10
CA HIS A 225 9.22 15.11 -2.56
C HIS A 225 10.10 14.01 -3.11
N PHE A 226 9.61 13.32 -4.14
CA PHE A 226 10.35 12.21 -4.76
C PHE A 226 11.62 12.64 -5.51
N ASP A 227 11.73 13.90 -5.90
CA ASP A 227 12.96 14.44 -6.50
C ASP A 227 14.16 14.43 -5.55
N GLU A 228 13.93 14.35 -4.24
CA GLU A 228 14.98 14.19 -3.22
C GLU A 228 15.53 12.75 -3.15
N LEU A 229 14.72 11.73 -3.56
CA LEU A 229 15.03 10.33 -3.30
C LEU A 229 16.23 9.82 -4.07
N ALA A 230 16.20 9.91 -5.40
CA ALA A 230 17.26 9.33 -6.22
C ALA A 230 18.64 9.98 -5.95
N PRO A 231 18.78 11.32 -5.79
CA PRO A 231 20.05 11.93 -5.38
C PRO A 231 20.56 11.41 -4.03
N TYR A 232 19.67 11.23 -3.05
CA TYR A 232 20.03 10.69 -1.74
C TYR A 232 20.55 9.25 -1.84
N ILE A 233 19.78 8.35 -2.46
CA ILE A 233 20.15 6.94 -2.59
C ILE A 233 21.48 6.77 -3.33
N LEU A 234 21.68 7.51 -4.44
CA LEU A 234 22.90 7.45 -5.23
C LEU A 234 24.10 8.03 -4.50
N SER A 235 23.91 8.85 -3.47
CA SER A 235 24.99 9.32 -2.61
C SER A 235 25.49 8.28 -1.59
N LEU A 236 24.69 7.22 -1.35
CA LEU A 236 25.02 6.08 -0.49
C LEU A 236 25.64 4.90 -1.26
N ALA A 237 25.68 5.03 -2.59
CA ALA A 237 26.12 3.98 -3.52
C ALA A 237 27.66 3.95 -3.70
#